data_327f74fd2a61b984ebfff5bf0f3f5cb2
#
_entry.id   327f74fd2a61b984ebfff5bf0f3f5cb2
#
_cell.length_a   1.000
_cell.length_b   1.000
_cell.length_c   1.000
_cell.angle_alpha   90.00
_cell.angle_beta   90.00
_cell.angle_gamma   90.00
#
_symmetry.space_group_name_H-M   'P 1'
#
loop_
_entity.id
_entity.type
_entity.pdbx_description
1 polymer ?
#
loop_
_entity_poly.entity_id
_entity_poly.type
_entity_poly.pdbx_seq_one_letter_code
_entity_poly.pdbx_strand_id
1 'polypeptide(L)'
;MATTVFLWEGKNRQGNIQKGEIAANNKDEVMALLRKQNITPVNVAAKSKELKLSFGEPKVTDKDIVIFTRQLATMIDAGLPLVQCLEILGSQTEAKALSKVVVQVRSDVESGATFADALKKHPKVFDNLYVNMVAAGEAGGILDTILGRLAAYME
;
A
#
# COMPACT_ATOMS: atom_id res chain seq x y z
N MET A 1 -22.14 -16.84 7.41
CA MET A 1 -21.85 -16.79 5.97
C MET A 1 -21.60 -15.34 5.57
N ALA A 2 -20.52 -15.09 4.86
CA ALA A 2 -20.17 -13.73 4.46
C ALA A 2 -21.07 -13.26 3.31
N THR A 3 -21.87 -12.25 3.56
CA THR A 3 -22.70 -11.60 2.55
C THR A 3 -21.79 -10.67 1.73
N THR A 4 -21.80 -10.80 0.41
CA THR A 4 -21.03 -9.96 -0.48
C THR A 4 -21.89 -8.80 -0.96
N VAL A 5 -21.33 -7.60 -1.02
CA VAL A 5 -22.03 -6.44 -1.58
C VAL A 5 -21.79 -6.42 -3.08
N PHE A 6 -22.86 -6.34 -3.85
CA PHE A 6 -22.82 -6.25 -5.31
C PHE A 6 -23.21 -4.85 -5.76
N LEU A 7 -22.48 -4.33 -6.74
CA LEU A 7 -22.85 -3.13 -7.49
C LEU A 7 -23.71 -3.56 -8.66
N TRP A 8 -24.86 -2.93 -8.82
CA TRP A 8 -25.74 -3.25 -9.93
C TRP A 8 -26.12 -2.02 -10.72
N GLU A 9 -26.35 -2.23 -11.98
CA GLU A 9 -26.89 -1.25 -12.91
C GLU A 9 -28.05 -1.92 -13.65
N GLY A 10 -29.20 -1.26 -13.68
CA GLY A 10 -30.40 -1.82 -14.33
C GLY A 10 -31.30 -0.74 -14.85
N LYS A 11 -32.28 -1.13 -15.67
CA LYS A 11 -33.33 -0.26 -16.21
C LYS A 11 -34.65 -0.51 -15.48
N ASN A 12 -35.32 0.57 -15.09
CA ASN A 12 -36.68 0.48 -14.56
C ASN A 12 -37.71 0.32 -15.68
N ARG A 13 -38.98 0.19 -15.31
CA ARG A 13 -40.10 0.09 -16.29
C ARG A 13 -40.17 1.27 -17.25
N GLN A 14 -39.68 2.42 -16.87
CA GLN A 14 -39.69 3.65 -17.66
C GLN A 14 -38.48 3.77 -18.59
N GLY A 15 -37.55 2.79 -18.54
CA GLY A 15 -36.33 2.78 -19.34
C GLY A 15 -35.18 3.60 -18.79
N ASN A 16 -35.33 4.15 -17.59
CA ASN A 16 -34.27 4.92 -16.92
C ASN A 16 -33.27 4.00 -16.24
N ILE A 17 -31.98 4.34 -16.40
CA ILE A 17 -30.89 3.60 -15.77
C ILE A 17 -30.81 3.95 -14.28
N GLN A 18 -30.84 2.93 -13.44
CA GLN A 18 -30.63 3.04 -12.00
C GLN A 18 -29.41 2.25 -11.58
N LYS A 19 -28.68 2.75 -10.61
CA LYS A 19 -27.50 2.12 -10.02
C LYS A 19 -27.65 2.05 -8.51
N GLY A 20 -27.11 1.00 -7.93
CA GLY A 20 -27.16 0.83 -6.48
C GLY A 20 -26.26 -0.28 -5.99
N GLU A 21 -26.32 -0.50 -4.69
CA GLU A 21 -25.63 -1.58 -4.01
C GLU A 21 -26.66 -2.50 -3.35
N ILE A 22 -26.39 -3.81 -3.39
CA ILE A 22 -27.23 -4.80 -2.75
C ILE A 22 -26.36 -5.89 -2.12
N ALA A 23 -26.71 -6.30 -0.91
CA ALA A 23 -26.03 -7.39 -0.22
C ALA A 23 -26.71 -8.71 -0.60
N ALA A 24 -25.94 -9.65 -1.11
CA ALA A 24 -26.42 -10.97 -1.51
C ALA A 24 -25.30 -12.01 -1.42
N ASN A 25 -25.69 -13.28 -1.48
CA ASN A 25 -24.74 -14.39 -1.44
C ASN A 25 -24.10 -14.68 -2.79
N ASN A 26 -24.81 -14.38 -3.88
CA ASN A 26 -24.34 -14.61 -5.25
C ASN A 26 -25.05 -13.67 -6.25
N LYS A 27 -24.57 -13.65 -7.49
CA LYS A 27 -25.15 -12.84 -8.58
C LYS A 27 -26.60 -13.19 -8.90
N ASP A 28 -26.94 -14.46 -8.85
CA ASP A 28 -28.28 -14.94 -9.18
C ASP A 28 -29.31 -14.41 -8.18
N GLU A 29 -28.94 -14.34 -6.92
CA GLU A 29 -29.76 -13.73 -5.88
C GLU A 29 -29.98 -12.23 -6.12
N VAL A 30 -28.94 -11.51 -6.52
CA VAL A 30 -29.04 -10.10 -6.92
C VAL A 30 -30.02 -9.91 -8.07
N MET A 31 -29.90 -10.72 -9.10
CA MET A 31 -30.78 -10.65 -10.28
C MET A 31 -32.22 -10.94 -9.90
N ALA A 32 -32.47 -11.91 -9.05
CA ALA A 32 -33.82 -12.23 -8.55
C ALA A 32 -34.43 -11.08 -7.74
N LEU A 33 -33.64 -10.44 -6.87
CA LEU A 33 -34.08 -9.30 -6.07
C LEU A 33 -34.40 -8.08 -6.95
N LEU A 34 -33.59 -7.81 -7.98
CA LEU A 34 -33.82 -6.71 -8.91
C LEU A 34 -35.09 -6.94 -9.75
N ARG A 35 -35.32 -8.17 -10.20
CA ARG A 35 -36.56 -8.53 -10.92
C ARG A 35 -37.81 -8.35 -10.07
N LYS A 36 -37.74 -8.66 -8.76
CA LYS A 36 -38.84 -8.39 -7.83
C LYS A 36 -39.16 -6.91 -7.73
N GLN A 37 -38.17 -6.04 -7.90
CA GLN A 37 -38.35 -4.58 -7.89
C GLN A 37 -38.70 -4.01 -9.26
N ASN A 38 -38.97 -4.86 -10.26
CA ASN A 38 -39.25 -4.48 -11.64
C ASN A 38 -38.07 -3.75 -12.33
N ILE A 39 -36.86 -4.10 -11.95
CA ILE A 39 -35.63 -3.60 -12.53
C ILE A 39 -35.01 -4.70 -13.40
N THR A 40 -34.73 -4.37 -14.66
CA THR A 40 -34.02 -5.28 -15.56
C THR A 40 -32.52 -5.08 -15.36
N PRO A 41 -31.79 -6.07 -14.83
CA PRO A 41 -30.35 -5.93 -14.61
C PRO A 41 -29.61 -5.84 -15.94
N VAL A 42 -28.76 -4.82 -16.08
CA VAL A 42 -27.87 -4.63 -17.23
C VAL A 42 -26.46 -5.11 -16.89
N ASN A 43 -25.99 -4.76 -15.68
CA ASN A 43 -24.67 -5.15 -15.21
C ASN A 43 -24.71 -5.42 -13.70
N VAL A 44 -24.07 -6.49 -13.28
CA VAL A 44 -23.94 -6.85 -11.86
C VAL A 44 -22.49 -7.29 -11.61
N ALA A 45 -21.81 -6.63 -10.71
CA ALA A 45 -20.44 -6.94 -10.36
C ALA A 45 -20.28 -7.01 -8.83
N ALA A 46 -19.49 -7.97 -8.35
CA ALA A 46 -19.14 -8.03 -6.95
C ALA A 46 -18.27 -6.84 -6.57
N LYS A 47 -18.62 -6.13 -5.48
CA LYS A 47 -17.79 -5.07 -4.94
C LYS A 47 -16.55 -5.70 -4.31
N SER A 48 -15.41 -5.48 -4.92
CA SER A 48 -14.15 -6.01 -4.41
C SER A 48 -13.81 -5.39 -3.06
N LYS A 49 -13.48 -6.23 -2.08
CA LYS A 49 -13.00 -5.75 -0.77
C LYS A 49 -11.70 -4.93 -0.90
N GLU A 50 -10.94 -5.17 -1.95
CA GLU A 50 -9.69 -4.45 -2.23
C GLU A 50 -9.92 -2.96 -2.53
N LEU A 51 -11.04 -2.62 -3.16
CA LEU A 51 -11.39 -1.22 -3.44
C LEU A 51 -11.70 -0.41 -2.17
N LYS A 52 -12.20 -1.04 -1.11
CA LYS A 52 -12.44 -0.36 0.17
C LYS A 52 -11.15 -0.08 0.94
N LEU A 53 -10.13 -0.90 0.77
CA LEU A 53 -8.83 -0.75 1.44
C LEU A 53 -7.98 0.35 0.82
N SER A 54 -8.15 0.64 -0.47
CA SER A 54 -7.39 1.67 -1.16
C SER A 54 -7.89 3.10 -0.92
N PHE A 55 -9.14 3.27 -0.51
CA PHE A 55 -9.72 4.59 -0.23
C PHE A 55 -9.54 5.07 1.21
N GLY A 56 -9.14 4.18 2.15
CA GLY A 56 -9.08 4.47 3.57
C GLY A 56 -7.68 4.60 4.16
N GLU A 57 -6.61 4.31 3.40
CA GLU A 57 -5.25 4.41 3.90
C GLU A 57 -4.67 5.79 3.60
N PRO A 58 -4.23 6.55 4.62
CA PRO A 58 -3.55 7.81 4.40
C PRO A 58 -2.24 7.56 3.63
N LYS A 59 -1.92 8.46 2.70
CA LYS A 59 -0.66 8.43 1.96
C LYS A 59 0.52 8.60 2.92
N VAL A 60 1.65 7.98 2.59
CA VAL A 60 2.90 8.21 3.32
C VAL A 60 3.29 9.68 3.18
N THR A 61 3.53 10.34 4.31
CA THR A 61 3.96 11.74 4.35
C THR A 61 5.49 11.83 4.35
N ASP A 62 6.02 12.98 3.97
CA ASP A 62 7.47 13.24 4.05
C ASP A 62 7.97 13.11 5.49
N LYS A 63 7.17 13.52 6.46
CA LYS A 63 7.48 13.36 7.88
C LYS A 63 7.65 11.89 8.27
N ASP A 64 6.80 11.02 7.78
CA ASP A 64 6.92 9.57 8.04
C ASP A 64 8.23 9.02 7.51
N ILE A 65 8.64 9.45 6.32
CA ILE A 65 9.89 9.03 5.68
C ILE A 65 11.11 9.56 6.46
N VAL A 66 11.05 10.80 6.93
CA VAL A 66 12.13 11.39 7.75
C VAL A 66 12.31 10.60 9.05
N ILE A 67 11.24 10.32 9.75
CA ILE A 67 11.29 9.53 10.99
C ILE A 67 11.87 8.13 10.73
N PHE A 68 11.38 7.46 9.71
CA PHE A 68 11.89 6.16 9.26
C PHE A 68 13.38 6.22 8.97
N THR A 69 13.81 7.22 8.19
CA THR A 69 15.20 7.37 7.77
C THR A 69 16.14 7.63 8.95
N ARG A 70 15.72 8.48 9.91
CA ARG A 70 16.52 8.74 11.11
C ARG A 70 16.65 7.49 11.99
N GLN A 71 15.58 6.77 12.21
CA GLN A 71 15.60 5.55 13.00
C GLN A 71 16.48 4.49 12.34
N LEU A 72 16.36 4.35 11.04
CA LEU A 72 17.19 3.41 10.27
C LEU A 72 18.69 3.77 10.37
N ALA A 73 19.02 5.04 10.18
CA ALA A 73 20.39 5.53 10.29
C ALA A 73 20.98 5.24 11.67
N THR A 74 20.22 5.50 12.74
CA THR A 74 20.63 5.24 14.11
C THR A 74 20.89 3.76 14.38
N MET A 75 20.01 2.89 13.87
CA MET A 75 20.15 1.44 14.06
C MET A 75 21.37 0.89 13.31
N ILE A 76 21.60 1.35 12.08
CA ILE A 76 22.78 0.94 11.29
C ILE A 76 24.06 1.45 11.92
N ASP A 77 24.07 2.68 12.40
CA ASP A 77 25.20 3.25 13.14
C ASP A 77 25.51 2.46 14.41
N ALA A 78 24.50 1.91 15.08
CA ALA A 78 24.65 1.04 16.23
C ALA A 78 25.14 -0.38 15.87
N GLY A 79 25.34 -0.71 14.59
CA GLY A 79 25.87 -1.99 14.14
C GLY A 79 24.82 -3.06 13.87
N LEU A 80 23.53 -2.71 13.84
CA LEU A 80 22.48 -3.69 13.54
C LEU A 80 22.45 -4.02 12.04
N PRO A 81 22.27 -5.30 11.65
CA PRO A 81 22.12 -5.67 10.24
C PRO A 81 20.88 -5.01 9.63
N LEU A 82 20.97 -4.65 8.36
CA LEU A 82 19.91 -3.96 7.63
C LEU A 82 18.56 -4.70 7.70
N VAL A 83 18.56 -6.01 7.47
CA VAL A 83 17.33 -6.82 7.50
C VAL A 83 16.66 -6.74 8.87
N GLN A 84 17.44 -6.81 9.94
CA GLN A 84 16.92 -6.69 11.31
C GLN A 84 16.35 -5.30 11.59
N CYS A 85 17.01 -4.24 11.08
CA CYS A 85 16.49 -2.87 11.18
C CYS A 85 15.14 -2.74 10.49
N LEU A 86 15.01 -3.28 9.28
CA LEU A 86 13.78 -3.25 8.51
C LEU A 86 12.66 -4.04 9.19
N GLU A 87 12.98 -5.16 9.82
CA GLU A 87 12.02 -5.94 10.60
C GLU A 87 11.45 -5.15 11.77
N ILE A 88 12.32 -4.52 12.55
CA ILE A 88 11.91 -3.72 13.69
C ILE A 88 11.07 -2.52 13.24
N LEU A 89 11.55 -1.78 12.24
CA LEU A 89 10.84 -0.60 11.73
C LEU A 89 9.51 -0.95 11.08
N GLY A 90 9.43 -2.08 10.37
CA GLY A 90 8.17 -2.56 9.78
C GLY A 90 7.10 -2.82 10.83
N SER A 91 7.49 -3.33 12.00
CA SER A 91 6.56 -3.60 13.11
C SER A 91 6.22 -2.36 13.94
N GLN A 92 7.11 -1.37 14.01
CA GLN A 92 6.97 -0.19 14.88
C GLN A 92 6.44 1.06 14.15
N THR A 93 6.50 1.09 12.82
CA THR A 93 6.04 2.24 12.05
C THR A 93 4.54 2.44 12.21
N GLU A 94 4.13 3.61 12.69
CA GLU A 94 2.72 3.94 12.91
C GLU A 94 1.93 4.10 11.61
N ALA A 95 2.55 4.66 10.59
CA ALA A 95 1.94 4.81 9.26
C ALA A 95 1.81 3.44 8.58
N LYS A 96 0.59 2.91 8.51
CA LYS A 96 0.33 1.57 7.96
C LYS A 96 0.81 1.39 6.52
N ALA A 97 0.65 2.42 5.70
CA ALA A 97 1.10 2.39 4.31
C ALA A 97 2.64 2.26 4.22
N LEU A 98 3.37 3.00 5.05
CA LEU A 98 4.82 2.88 5.12
C LEU A 98 5.26 1.54 5.71
N SER A 99 4.58 1.06 6.75
CA SER A 99 4.85 -0.25 7.35
C SER A 99 4.79 -1.37 6.31
N LYS A 100 3.77 -1.38 5.46
CA LYS A 100 3.63 -2.37 4.37
C LYS A 100 4.79 -2.29 3.38
N VAL A 101 5.21 -1.09 3.02
CA VAL A 101 6.35 -0.87 2.12
C VAL A 101 7.63 -1.41 2.77
N VAL A 102 7.88 -1.10 4.03
CA VAL A 102 9.06 -1.55 4.78
C VAL A 102 9.11 -3.08 4.86
N VAL A 103 7.99 -3.73 5.14
CA VAL A 103 7.89 -5.20 5.17
C VAL A 103 8.22 -5.80 3.79
N GLN A 104 7.72 -5.20 2.72
CA GLN A 104 8.01 -5.67 1.36
C GLN A 104 9.48 -5.45 1.00
N VAL A 105 10.05 -4.32 1.35
CA VAL A 105 11.48 -4.00 1.14
C VAL A 105 12.35 -5.02 1.89
N ARG A 106 12.01 -5.33 3.13
CA ARG A 106 12.70 -6.36 3.91
C ARG A 106 12.70 -7.71 3.18
N SER A 107 11.53 -8.13 2.71
CA SER A 107 11.38 -9.40 1.98
C SER A 107 12.26 -9.44 0.73
N ASP A 108 12.30 -8.36 -0.03
CA ASP A 108 13.14 -8.26 -1.23
C ASP A 108 14.63 -8.31 -0.91
N VAL A 109 15.06 -7.64 0.15
CA VAL A 109 16.47 -7.66 0.60
C VAL A 109 16.84 -9.07 1.09
N GLU A 110 16.00 -9.73 1.83
CA GLU A 110 16.22 -11.13 2.26
C GLU A 110 16.36 -12.08 1.07
N SER A 111 15.64 -11.80 -0.02
CA SER A 111 15.70 -12.60 -1.25
C SER A 111 16.93 -12.31 -2.11
N GLY A 112 17.79 -11.39 -1.71
CA GLY A 112 19.05 -11.09 -2.39
C GLY A 112 19.09 -9.76 -3.14
N ALA A 113 18.04 -8.95 -3.13
CA ALA A 113 18.06 -7.61 -3.72
C ALA A 113 18.89 -6.65 -2.87
N THR A 114 19.48 -5.64 -3.51
CA THR A 114 20.09 -4.53 -2.79
C THR A 114 19.01 -3.68 -2.13
N PHE A 115 19.37 -2.94 -1.10
CA PHE A 115 18.41 -2.02 -0.45
C PHE A 115 17.89 -0.98 -1.45
N ALA A 116 18.77 -0.39 -2.25
CA ALA A 116 18.38 0.56 -3.29
C ALA A 116 17.40 -0.04 -4.31
N ASP A 117 17.67 -1.26 -4.80
CA ASP A 117 16.77 -1.94 -5.75
C ASP A 117 15.40 -2.26 -5.13
N ALA A 118 15.37 -2.65 -3.86
CA ALA A 118 14.13 -2.87 -3.13
C ALA A 118 13.31 -1.58 -2.99
N LEU A 119 13.96 -0.46 -2.65
CA LEU A 119 13.30 0.85 -2.54
C LEU A 119 12.79 1.35 -3.88
N LYS A 120 13.49 1.07 -4.97
CA LYS A 120 13.14 1.49 -6.32
C LYS A 120 11.77 0.98 -6.78
N LYS A 121 11.31 -0.13 -6.22
CA LYS A 121 9.98 -0.69 -6.49
C LYS A 121 8.84 0.16 -5.91
N HIS A 122 9.15 1.13 -5.05
CA HIS A 122 8.18 1.99 -4.38
C HIS A 122 8.43 3.47 -4.71
N PRO A 123 8.29 3.88 -5.99
CA PRO A 123 8.66 5.24 -6.41
C PRO A 123 7.74 6.33 -5.85
N LYS A 124 6.56 5.97 -5.36
CA LYS A 124 5.64 6.90 -4.70
C LYS A 124 6.08 7.26 -3.28
N VAL A 125 6.89 6.41 -2.65
CA VAL A 125 7.36 6.60 -1.27
C VAL A 125 8.80 7.10 -1.28
N PHE A 126 9.66 6.48 -2.07
CA PHE A 126 11.08 6.82 -2.17
C PHE A 126 11.39 7.33 -3.57
N ASP A 127 11.76 8.61 -3.67
CA ASP A 127 12.08 9.23 -4.95
C ASP A 127 13.44 8.80 -5.51
N ASN A 128 13.75 9.24 -6.72
CA ASN A 128 15.01 8.87 -7.38
C ASN A 128 16.23 9.36 -6.60
N LEU A 129 16.18 10.53 -6.00
CA LEU A 129 17.29 11.05 -5.20
C LEU A 129 17.56 10.15 -4.00
N TYR A 130 16.51 9.75 -3.28
CA TYR A 130 16.63 8.84 -2.14
C TYR A 130 17.28 7.51 -2.56
N VAL A 131 16.75 6.89 -3.59
CA VAL A 131 17.23 5.60 -4.12
C VAL A 131 18.69 5.70 -4.56
N ASN A 132 19.05 6.75 -5.31
CA ASN A 132 20.42 6.94 -5.81
C ASN A 132 21.42 7.17 -4.67
N MET A 133 21.03 7.92 -3.65
CA MET A 133 21.86 8.16 -2.47
C MET A 133 22.06 6.86 -1.68
N VAL A 134 21.02 6.07 -1.50
CA VAL A 134 21.12 4.75 -0.84
C VAL A 134 22.04 3.83 -1.64
N ALA A 135 21.92 3.80 -2.96
CA ALA A 135 22.80 2.98 -3.80
C ALA A 135 24.26 3.37 -3.62
N ALA A 136 24.56 4.67 -3.58
CA ALA A 136 25.90 5.18 -3.33
C ALA A 136 26.41 4.78 -1.94
N GLY A 137 25.57 4.85 -0.93
CA GLY A 137 25.89 4.45 0.44
C GLY A 137 26.19 2.95 0.57
N GLU A 138 25.39 2.11 -0.09
CA GLU A 138 25.63 0.66 -0.12
C GLU A 138 26.94 0.31 -0.82
N ALA A 139 27.20 0.92 -1.96
CA ALA A 139 28.44 0.68 -2.73
C ALA A 139 29.69 1.14 -1.97
N GLY A 140 29.60 2.24 -1.23
CA GLY A 140 30.70 2.81 -0.48
C GLY A 140 30.86 2.31 0.95
N GLY A 141 29.90 1.52 1.47
CA GLY A 141 29.91 1.06 2.86
C GLY A 141 29.64 2.16 3.87
N ILE A 142 28.98 3.25 3.46
CA ILE A 142 28.66 4.42 4.29
C ILE A 142 27.16 4.69 4.35
N LEU A 143 26.36 3.64 4.38
CA LEU A 143 24.89 3.76 4.35
C LEU A 143 24.34 4.57 5.53
N ASP A 144 24.89 4.40 6.72
CA ASP A 144 24.56 5.15 7.94
C ASP A 144 24.73 6.66 7.73
N THR A 145 25.86 7.08 7.19
CA THR A 145 26.17 8.49 6.88
C THR A 145 25.21 9.06 5.85
N ILE A 146 24.95 8.31 4.79
CA ILE A 146 24.02 8.71 3.71
C ILE A 146 22.61 8.87 4.23
N LEU A 147 22.11 7.93 5.03
CA LEU A 147 20.78 8.00 5.61
C LEU A 147 20.62 9.20 6.55
N GLY A 148 21.65 9.49 7.35
CA GLY A 148 21.67 10.67 8.20
C GLY A 148 21.60 11.97 7.40
N ARG A 149 22.30 12.06 6.28
CA ARG A 149 22.25 13.22 5.36
C ARG A 149 20.91 13.35 4.67
N LEU A 150 20.30 12.24 4.24
CA LEU A 150 18.96 12.23 3.63
C LEU A 150 17.92 12.74 4.61
N ALA A 151 17.95 12.28 5.86
CA ALA A 151 17.03 12.75 6.88
C ALA A 151 17.17 14.25 7.12
N ALA A 152 18.39 14.75 7.23
CA ALA A 152 18.67 16.18 7.41
C ALA A 152 18.20 17.02 6.19
N TYR A 153 18.38 16.51 4.99
CA TYR A 153 17.94 17.17 3.76
C TYR A 153 16.41 17.31 3.67
N MET A 154 15.69 16.27 4.13
CA MET A 154 14.21 16.25 4.07
C MET A 154 13.55 17.02 5.22
N GLU A 155 14.27 17.35 6.27
CA GLU A 155 13.77 18.16 7.39
C GLU A 155 13.66 19.63 6.98
#